data_3383a95d6cd9f7cdd45f5842e87e0f31
#
_entry.id   3383a95d6cd9f7cdd45f5842e87e0f31
#
_cell.length_a   1.000
_cell.length_b   1.000
_cell.length_c   1.000
_cell.angle_alpha   90.00
_cell.angle_beta   90.00
_cell.angle_gamma   90.00
#
_symmetry.space_group_name_H-M   'P 1'
#
loop_
_entity.id
_entity.type
_entity.pdbx_description
1 polymer ?
#
loop_
_entity_poly.entity_id
_entity_poly.type
_entity_poly.pdbx_seq_one_letter_code
_entity_poly.pdbx_strand_id
1 'polypeptide(L)'
;MVIYAYLRVSSDRQDLYNQRHGILEYANTHGLSPILFVEDTVSGREKWQSRAVGQLLNQTALAKDVVIFSEVSRMARSTLQVLEMLECCMRRGISVHIAKQGMVLDGSMQSRITATVLGLAAEIERELIALRTTEALAKRKAEGKPLGRPKGRQSVRLKLDAKEAEIRSYLAKGISKRSIAKLVECSPSTLYDWLERRHLHPHHF
;
A
#
# COMPACT_ATOMS: atom_id res chain seq x y z
N MET A 1 4.08 -19.35 22.89
CA MET A 1 4.98 -18.66 21.96
C MET A 1 4.83 -19.33 20.61
N VAL A 2 4.30 -18.64 19.66
CA VAL A 2 4.20 -19.08 18.26
C VAL A 2 5.18 -18.23 17.45
N ILE A 3 5.79 -18.84 16.43
CA ILE A 3 6.78 -18.17 15.57
C ILE A 3 6.17 -18.04 14.18
N TYR A 4 5.97 -16.80 13.76
CA TYR A 4 5.47 -16.45 12.44
C TYR A 4 6.62 -15.94 11.57
N ALA A 5 6.57 -16.22 10.28
CA ALA A 5 7.46 -15.63 9.29
C ALA A 5 6.62 -14.96 8.21
N TYR A 6 6.82 -13.67 8.01
CA TYR A 6 6.10 -12.93 6.99
C TYR A 6 6.91 -12.84 5.70
N LEU A 7 6.25 -13.19 4.59
CA LEU A 7 6.82 -13.16 3.25
C LEU A 7 5.97 -12.21 2.37
N ARG A 8 6.62 -11.22 1.78
CA ARG A 8 5.95 -10.36 0.81
C ARG A 8 6.25 -10.84 -0.60
N VAL A 9 5.23 -11.37 -1.25
CA VAL A 9 5.35 -11.92 -2.60
C VAL A 9 5.22 -10.78 -3.63
N SER A 10 6.25 -10.61 -4.45
CA SER A 10 6.16 -9.91 -5.73
C SER A 10 5.88 -10.94 -6.83
N SER A 11 5.72 -10.51 -8.09
CA SER A 11 5.63 -11.43 -9.25
C SER A 11 6.88 -12.31 -9.45
N ASP A 12 7.94 -12.07 -8.69
CA ASP A 12 9.22 -12.78 -8.77
C ASP A 12 9.28 -13.92 -7.74
N ARG A 13 9.22 -15.16 -8.25
CA ARG A 13 9.33 -16.38 -7.44
C ARG A 13 10.72 -16.55 -6.79
N GLN A 14 11.77 -16.04 -7.42
CA GLN A 14 13.14 -16.12 -6.90
C GLN A 14 13.28 -15.28 -5.61
N ASP A 15 12.65 -14.10 -5.59
CA ASP A 15 12.68 -13.25 -4.40
C ASP A 15 11.98 -13.92 -3.20
N LEU A 16 10.84 -14.58 -3.44
CA LEU A 16 10.15 -15.35 -2.39
C LEU A 16 11.03 -16.49 -1.82
N TYR A 17 11.69 -17.23 -2.71
CA TYR A 17 12.58 -18.31 -2.30
C TYR A 17 13.73 -17.77 -1.43
N ASN A 18 14.37 -16.67 -1.85
CA ASN A 18 15.46 -16.05 -1.11
C ASN A 18 15.02 -15.54 0.27
N GLN A 19 13.83 -14.92 0.37
CA GLN A 19 13.27 -14.50 1.65
C GLN A 19 13.05 -15.69 2.59
N ARG A 20 12.44 -16.76 2.06
CA ARG A 20 12.15 -17.97 2.84
C ARG A 20 13.43 -18.65 3.32
N HIS A 21 14.43 -18.78 2.45
CA HIS A 21 15.71 -19.37 2.78
C HIS A 21 16.42 -18.58 3.89
N GLY A 22 16.56 -17.26 3.74
CA GLY A 22 17.21 -16.43 4.76
C GLY A 22 16.50 -16.44 6.12
N ILE A 23 15.17 -16.53 6.14
CA ILE A 23 14.42 -16.68 7.40
C ILE A 23 14.67 -18.04 8.03
N LEU A 24 14.67 -19.12 7.26
CA LEU A 24 14.93 -20.47 7.78
C LEU A 24 16.33 -20.61 8.35
N GLU A 25 17.32 -20.07 7.66
CA GLU A 25 18.73 -20.06 8.12
C GLU A 25 18.85 -19.30 9.46
N TYR A 26 18.27 -18.09 9.53
CA TYR A 26 18.22 -17.29 10.75
C TYR A 26 17.54 -18.05 11.89
N ALA A 27 16.38 -18.62 11.63
CA ALA A 27 15.59 -19.34 12.62
C ALA A 27 16.31 -20.58 13.16
N ASN A 28 16.96 -21.35 12.29
CA ASN A 28 17.77 -22.49 12.69
C ASN A 28 18.93 -22.08 13.62
N THR A 29 19.61 -20.98 13.29
CA THR A 29 20.71 -20.45 14.12
C THR A 29 20.24 -20.02 15.50
N HIS A 30 18.98 -19.55 15.62
CA HIS A 30 18.42 -19.03 16.87
C HIS A 30 17.48 -20.02 17.58
N GLY A 31 17.38 -21.27 17.12
CA GLY A 31 16.51 -22.29 17.73
C GLY A 31 15.01 -21.97 17.64
N LEU A 32 14.60 -21.22 16.62
CA LEU A 32 13.21 -20.80 16.42
C LEU A 32 12.46 -21.81 15.54
N SER A 33 11.69 -22.69 16.17
CA SER A 33 10.91 -23.75 15.48
C SER A 33 9.71 -24.15 16.33
N PRO A 34 8.56 -24.57 15.75
CA PRO A 34 8.21 -24.51 14.32
C PRO A 34 7.82 -23.11 13.85
N ILE A 35 7.92 -22.86 12.54
CA ILE A 35 7.59 -21.56 11.91
C ILE A 35 6.31 -21.66 11.08
N LEU A 36 5.39 -20.72 11.29
CA LEU A 36 4.20 -20.52 10.48
C LEU A 36 4.43 -19.39 9.47
N PHE A 37 4.44 -19.73 8.19
CA PHE A 37 4.63 -18.74 7.12
C PHE A 37 3.32 -18.03 6.77
N VAL A 38 3.38 -16.70 6.69
CA VAL A 38 2.27 -15.82 6.24
C VAL A 38 2.73 -15.12 4.97
N GLU A 39 2.10 -15.45 3.86
CA GLU A 39 2.41 -14.89 2.54
C GLU A 39 1.42 -13.79 2.17
N ASP A 40 1.95 -12.72 1.59
CA ASP A 40 1.17 -11.53 1.24
C ASP A 40 1.46 -11.11 -0.21
N THR A 41 0.48 -11.30 -1.10
CA THR A 41 0.59 -10.98 -2.53
C THR A 41 0.02 -9.59 -2.79
N VAL A 42 0.79 -8.53 -2.46
CA VAL A 42 0.28 -7.15 -2.57
C VAL A 42 1.24 -6.20 -3.26
N SER A 43 0.66 -5.24 -3.99
CA SER A 43 1.39 -4.06 -4.41
C SER A 43 1.70 -3.24 -3.15
N GLY A 44 2.98 -2.88 -2.95
CA GLY A 44 3.41 -2.16 -1.74
C GLY A 44 2.87 -0.72 -1.61
N ARG A 45 1.77 -0.37 -2.30
CA ARG A 45 1.04 0.90 -2.15
C ARG A 45 -0.07 0.83 -1.11
N GLU A 46 -0.50 -0.37 -0.74
CA GLU A 46 -1.53 -0.56 0.27
C GLU A 46 -1.00 -0.31 1.67
N LYS A 47 -1.85 0.22 2.54
CA LYS A 47 -1.53 0.40 3.96
C LYS A 47 -1.30 -0.97 4.59
N TRP A 48 -0.32 -1.08 5.47
CA TRP A 48 0.02 -2.36 6.11
C TRP A 48 -1.16 -2.96 6.91
N GLN A 49 -2.03 -2.12 7.48
CA GLN A 49 -3.20 -2.56 8.26
C GLN A 49 -4.20 -3.39 7.46
N SER A 50 -4.36 -3.10 6.15
CA SER A 50 -5.28 -3.84 5.27
C SER A 50 -4.68 -5.11 4.66
N ARG A 51 -3.42 -5.39 4.92
CA ARG A 51 -2.65 -6.51 4.38
C ARG A 51 -2.64 -7.70 5.34
N ALA A 52 -2.17 -8.87 4.86
CA ALA A 52 -1.99 -10.06 5.70
C ALA A 52 -1.11 -9.79 6.93
N VAL A 53 -0.08 -8.93 6.79
CA VAL A 53 0.72 -8.50 7.94
C VAL A 53 -0.10 -7.72 8.97
N GLY A 54 -1.08 -6.94 8.54
CA GLY A 54 -1.98 -6.22 9.45
C GLY A 54 -2.89 -7.16 10.24
N GLN A 55 -3.43 -8.20 9.60
CA GLN A 55 -4.18 -9.25 10.29
C GLN A 55 -3.29 -10.02 11.26
N LEU A 56 -2.08 -10.38 10.83
CA LEU A 56 -1.10 -11.06 11.68
C LEU A 56 -0.82 -10.24 12.94
N LEU A 57 -0.40 -8.97 12.77
CA LEU A 57 0.04 -8.14 13.90
C LEU A 57 -1.10 -7.63 14.78
N ASN A 58 -2.33 -7.42 14.25
CA ASN A 58 -3.44 -6.87 15.02
C ASN A 58 -4.37 -7.94 15.60
N GLN A 59 -4.44 -9.14 15.01
CA GLN A 59 -5.46 -10.13 15.36
C GLN A 59 -4.87 -11.49 15.75
N THR A 60 -3.89 -11.99 15.00
CA THR A 60 -3.44 -13.38 15.10
C THR A 60 -2.32 -13.55 16.14
N ALA A 61 -1.25 -12.77 16.05
CA ALA A 61 -0.13 -12.87 16.96
C ALA A 61 -0.48 -12.33 18.35
N LEU A 62 -0.05 -13.01 19.38
CA LEU A 62 -0.30 -12.70 20.78
C LEU A 62 0.99 -12.21 21.48
N ALA A 63 0.86 -11.74 22.72
CA ALA A 63 2.01 -11.39 23.53
C ALA A 63 2.98 -12.58 23.68
N LYS A 64 4.27 -12.33 23.58
CA LYS A 64 5.38 -13.29 23.58
C LYS A 64 5.52 -14.10 22.26
N ASP A 65 4.69 -13.88 21.26
CA ASP A 65 4.92 -14.47 19.95
C ASP A 65 6.04 -13.73 19.22
N VAL A 66 6.64 -14.42 18.24
CA VAL A 66 7.75 -13.91 17.43
C VAL A 66 7.28 -13.75 15.99
N VAL A 67 7.57 -12.61 15.38
CA VAL A 67 7.34 -12.38 13.95
C VAL A 67 8.67 -12.08 13.26
N ILE A 68 9.04 -12.93 12.32
CA ILE A 68 10.30 -12.84 11.58
C ILE A 68 10.05 -12.20 10.21
N PHE A 69 10.81 -11.17 9.87
CA PHE A 69 10.90 -10.58 8.54
C PHE A 69 12.28 -10.86 7.95
N SER A 70 12.38 -11.06 6.64
CA SER A 70 13.68 -11.26 6.00
C SER A 70 14.56 -10.02 6.07
N GLU A 71 13.99 -8.84 5.84
CA GLU A 71 14.65 -7.54 5.94
C GLU A 71 13.61 -6.42 6.16
N VAL A 72 14.06 -5.24 6.62
CA VAL A 72 13.17 -4.08 6.89
C VAL A 72 12.35 -3.66 5.67
N SER A 73 12.92 -3.72 4.47
CA SER A 73 12.25 -3.35 3.21
C SER A 73 11.06 -4.26 2.87
N ARG A 74 10.98 -5.46 3.49
CA ARG A 74 9.84 -6.39 3.33
C ARG A 74 8.70 -6.10 4.29
N MET A 75 8.95 -5.41 5.39
CA MET A 75 7.89 -4.96 6.29
C MET A 75 6.96 -3.97 5.57
N ALA A 76 7.50 -2.87 5.11
CA ALA A 76 6.76 -1.82 4.40
C ALA A 76 7.69 -1.06 3.43
N ARG A 77 7.10 -0.22 2.56
CA ARG A 77 7.85 0.64 1.62
C ARG A 77 8.17 2.02 2.18
N SER A 78 7.54 2.42 3.26
CA SER A 78 7.84 3.68 3.91
C SER A 78 8.31 3.41 5.33
N THR A 79 9.33 4.14 5.75
CA THR A 79 9.91 4.05 7.09
C THR A 79 8.84 4.35 8.17
N LEU A 80 7.90 5.25 7.87
CA LEU A 80 6.76 5.51 8.76
C LEU A 80 5.92 4.26 9.04
N GLN A 81 5.55 3.51 7.99
CA GLN A 81 4.78 2.27 8.17
C GLN A 81 5.56 1.21 8.95
N VAL A 82 6.90 1.13 8.74
CA VAL A 82 7.77 0.26 9.55
C VAL A 82 7.67 0.62 11.02
N LEU A 83 7.75 1.90 11.35
CA LEU A 83 7.65 2.39 12.74
C LEU A 83 6.28 2.11 13.36
N GLU A 84 5.20 2.37 12.62
CA GLU A 84 3.84 2.05 13.08
C GLU A 84 3.69 0.56 13.39
N MET A 85 4.25 -0.31 12.54
CA MET A 85 4.26 -1.76 12.77
C MET A 85 5.05 -2.14 14.01
N LEU A 86 6.26 -1.58 14.17
CA LEU A 86 7.11 -1.82 15.34
C LEU A 86 6.44 -1.34 16.63
N GLU A 87 5.83 -0.16 16.61
CA GLU A 87 5.07 0.36 17.74
C GLU A 87 3.88 -0.54 18.10
N CYS A 88 3.15 -1.01 17.09
CA CYS A 88 2.07 -1.99 17.28
C CYS A 88 2.57 -3.25 17.96
N CYS A 89 3.68 -3.84 17.48
CA CYS A 89 4.28 -5.04 18.04
C CYS A 89 4.72 -4.82 19.49
N MET A 90 5.40 -3.70 19.78
CA MET A 90 5.85 -3.36 21.14
C MET A 90 4.68 -3.22 22.12
N ARG A 91 3.62 -2.50 21.73
CA ARG A 91 2.40 -2.36 22.56
C ARG A 91 1.72 -3.69 22.85
N ARG A 92 1.81 -4.63 21.92
CA ARG A 92 1.19 -5.97 22.04
C ARG A 92 2.12 -7.01 22.65
N GLY A 93 3.36 -6.66 22.95
CA GLY A 93 4.36 -7.59 23.50
C GLY A 93 4.80 -8.66 22.52
N ILE A 94 4.76 -8.37 21.21
CA ILE A 94 5.21 -9.24 20.12
C ILE A 94 6.67 -8.90 19.82
N SER A 95 7.53 -9.92 19.77
CA SER A 95 8.93 -9.77 19.36
C SER A 95 9.07 -9.75 17.85
N VAL A 96 9.78 -8.77 17.32
CA VAL A 96 10.08 -8.67 15.88
C VAL A 96 11.54 -9.01 15.62
N HIS A 97 11.77 -9.97 14.75
CA HIS A 97 13.11 -10.37 14.32
C HIS A 97 13.30 -9.99 12.84
N ILE A 98 14.46 -9.42 12.51
CA ILE A 98 14.83 -9.06 11.14
C ILE A 98 16.06 -9.87 10.77
N ALA A 99 15.85 -10.94 10.01
CA ALA A 99 16.83 -12.01 9.78
C ALA A 99 18.13 -11.48 9.17
N LYS A 100 18.05 -10.69 8.09
CA LYS A 100 19.23 -10.20 7.35
C LYS A 100 20.11 -9.26 8.17
N GLN A 101 19.51 -8.46 9.06
CA GLN A 101 20.22 -7.53 9.92
C GLN A 101 20.60 -8.14 11.29
N GLY A 102 20.14 -9.34 11.61
CA GLY A 102 20.31 -9.94 12.93
C GLY A 102 19.69 -9.13 14.07
N MET A 103 18.65 -8.33 13.76
CA MET A 103 18.04 -7.42 14.74
C MET A 103 16.88 -8.09 15.45
N VAL A 104 16.82 -7.92 16.77
CA VAL A 104 15.69 -8.35 17.61
C VAL A 104 15.08 -7.14 18.29
N LEU A 105 13.79 -6.95 18.15
CA LEU A 105 13.01 -5.88 18.75
C LEU A 105 11.93 -6.51 19.64
N ASP A 106 12.25 -6.65 20.92
CA ASP A 106 11.48 -7.40 21.93
C ASP A 106 10.90 -6.53 23.06
N GLY A 107 10.91 -5.21 22.87
CA GLY A 107 10.48 -4.25 23.90
C GLY A 107 11.53 -3.91 24.96
N SER A 108 12.74 -4.45 24.85
CA SER A 108 13.88 -4.08 25.69
C SER A 108 14.27 -2.60 25.51
N MET A 109 15.06 -2.07 26.44
CA MET A 109 15.57 -0.68 26.35
C MET A 109 16.34 -0.46 25.03
N GLN A 110 17.15 -1.43 24.62
CA GLN A 110 17.91 -1.38 23.38
C GLN A 110 16.98 -1.35 22.15
N SER A 111 15.91 -2.15 22.15
CA SER A 111 14.89 -2.15 21.10
C SER A 111 14.17 -0.80 21.00
N ARG A 112 13.89 -0.14 22.13
CA ARG A 112 13.29 1.21 22.17
C ARG A 112 14.22 2.25 21.57
N ILE A 113 15.50 2.22 21.93
CA ILE A 113 16.51 3.12 21.36
C ILE A 113 16.60 2.92 19.86
N THR A 114 16.67 1.68 19.39
CA THR A 114 16.72 1.35 17.96
C THR A 114 15.48 1.85 17.22
N ALA A 115 14.29 1.63 17.76
CA ALA A 115 13.04 2.13 17.19
C ALA A 115 13.02 3.67 17.13
N THR A 116 13.52 4.36 18.17
CA THR A 116 13.62 5.83 18.20
C THR A 116 14.57 6.35 17.11
N VAL A 117 15.75 5.73 16.96
CA VAL A 117 16.72 6.10 15.92
C VAL A 117 16.15 5.88 14.52
N LEU A 118 15.48 4.76 14.29
CA LEU A 118 14.76 4.51 13.02
C LEU A 118 13.67 5.56 12.78
N GLY A 119 12.97 6.00 13.83
CA GLY A 119 11.97 7.06 13.78
C GLY A 119 12.54 8.39 13.31
N LEU A 120 13.61 8.82 13.94
CA LEU A 120 14.31 10.04 13.56
C LEU A 120 14.84 9.97 12.11
N ALA A 121 15.42 8.83 11.71
CA ALA A 121 15.87 8.63 10.33
C ALA A 121 14.72 8.75 9.32
N ALA A 122 13.55 8.21 9.66
CA ALA A 122 12.35 8.33 8.83
C ALA A 122 11.82 9.76 8.70
N GLU A 123 11.92 10.53 9.76
CA GLU A 123 11.52 11.93 9.79
C GLU A 123 12.44 12.77 8.91
N ILE A 124 13.76 12.60 9.06
CA ILE A 124 14.78 13.24 8.23
C ILE A 124 14.59 12.87 6.75
N GLU A 125 14.36 11.59 6.42
CA GLU A 125 14.12 11.16 5.04
C GLU A 125 12.88 11.86 4.44
N ARG A 126 11.80 12.01 5.20
CA ARG A 126 10.59 12.73 4.78
C ARG A 126 10.86 14.21 4.50
N GLU A 127 11.60 14.88 5.38
CA GLU A 127 11.98 16.27 5.19
C GLU A 127 12.83 16.46 3.93
N LEU A 128 13.81 15.59 3.71
CA LEU A 128 14.64 15.60 2.52
C LEU A 128 13.84 15.39 1.23
N ILE A 129 12.86 14.46 1.24
CA ILE A 129 11.98 14.22 0.09
C ILE A 129 11.11 15.46 -0.17
N ALA A 130 10.54 16.08 0.87
CA ALA A 130 9.73 17.28 0.76
C ALA A 130 10.56 18.44 0.19
N LEU A 131 11.78 18.66 0.69
CA LEU A 131 12.70 19.66 0.21
C LEU A 131 13.03 19.45 -1.28
N ARG A 132 13.47 18.26 -1.67
CA ARG A 132 13.77 17.91 -3.07
C ARG A 132 12.57 18.11 -3.99
N THR A 133 11.37 17.76 -3.51
CA THR A 133 10.12 17.96 -4.29
C THR A 133 9.83 19.43 -4.48
N THR A 134 9.98 20.26 -3.45
CA THR A 134 9.79 21.70 -3.49
C THR A 134 10.78 22.36 -4.45
N GLU A 135 12.06 21.99 -4.36
CA GLU A 135 13.11 22.49 -5.26
C GLU A 135 12.84 22.09 -6.72
N ALA A 136 12.47 20.83 -6.97
CA ALA A 136 12.13 20.36 -8.31
C ALA A 136 10.91 21.08 -8.90
N LEU A 137 9.89 21.37 -8.09
CA LEU A 137 8.72 22.14 -8.51
C LEU A 137 9.09 23.61 -8.78
N ALA A 138 9.91 24.21 -7.92
CA ALA A 138 10.41 25.59 -8.11
C ALA A 138 11.23 25.71 -9.41
N LYS A 139 12.13 24.76 -9.66
CA LYS A 139 12.90 24.70 -10.91
C LYS A 139 11.99 24.60 -12.14
N ARG A 140 11.00 23.69 -12.12
CA ARG A 140 10.03 23.56 -13.23
C ARG A 140 9.23 24.84 -13.46
N LYS A 141 8.85 25.53 -12.39
CA LYS A 141 8.14 26.82 -12.46
C LYS A 141 9.04 27.89 -13.08
N ALA A 142 10.32 27.95 -12.69
CA ALA A 142 11.30 28.88 -13.26
C ALA A 142 11.57 28.63 -14.77
N GLU A 143 11.53 27.35 -15.18
CA GLU A 143 11.62 26.92 -16.58
C GLU A 143 10.32 27.17 -17.39
N GLY A 144 9.31 27.80 -16.80
CA GLY A 144 8.00 28.03 -17.45
C GLY A 144 7.18 26.78 -17.75
N LYS A 145 7.57 25.63 -17.19
CA LYS A 145 6.86 24.36 -17.41
C LYS A 145 5.59 24.31 -16.56
N PRO A 146 4.42 23.97 -17.13
CA PRO A 146 3.19 23.89 -16.38
C PRO A 146 3.29 22.81 -15.30
N LEU A 147 2.81 23.16 -14.08
CA LEU A 147 2.71 22.24 -12.96
C LEU A 147 1.30 21.60 -12.97
N GLY A 148 1.26 20.30 -12.68
CA GLY A 148 0.01 19.53 -12.61
C GLY A 148 -0.37 18.87 -13.94
N ARG A 149 -1.66 18.49 -14.04
CA ARG A 149 -2.19 17.82 -15.23
C ARG A 149 -2.26 18.80 -16.40
N PRO A 150 -1.68 18.47 -17.58
CA PRO A 150 -1.80 19.33 -18.76
C PRO A 150 -3.26 19.66 -19.08
N LYS A 151 -3.56 20.93 -19.34
CA LYS A 151 -4.90 21.36 -19.76
C LYS A 151 -5.26 20.64 -21.07
N GLY A 152 -6.48 20.11 -21.16
CA GLY A 152 -6.97 19.43 -22.37
C GLY A 152 -6.55 17.97 -22.52
N ARG A 153 -5.69 17.41 -21.67
CA ARG A 153 -5.37 15.97 -21.73
C ARG A 153 -6.57 15.16 -21.23
N GLN A 154 -7.35 14.66 -22.19
CA GLN A 154 -8.46 13.76 -21.92
C GLN A 154 -7.96 12.35 -21.63
N SER A 155 -8.62 11.66 -20.72
CA SER A 155 -8.39 10.23 -20.51
C SER A 155 -9.01 9.47 -21.68
N VAL A 156 -8.25 8.60 -22.33
CA VAL A 156 -8.75 7.73 -23.41
C VAL A 156 -9.86 6.81 -22.88
N ARG A 157 -9.75 6.40 -21.62
CA ARG A 157 -10.74 5.55 -20.94
C ARG A 157 -11.45 6.36 -19.87
N LEU A 158 -12.74 6.53 -20.00
CA LEU A 158 -13.58 7.23 -19.04
C LEU A 158 -14.20 6.25 -18.04
N LYS A 159 -14.53 6.73 -16.83
CA LYS A 159 -15.07 5.89 -15.74
C LYS A 159 -16.33 5.11 -16.12
N LEU A 160 -17.16 5.69 -16.99
CA LEU A 160 -18.45 5.10 -17.39
C LEU A 160 -18.36 4.25 -18.65
N ASP A 161 -17.19 4.11 -19.30
CA ASP A 161 -17.04 3.28 -20.50
C ASP A 161 -17.39 1.81 -20.24
N ALA A 162 -17.11 1.30 -19.04
CA ALA A 162 -17.50 -0.06 -18.67
C ALA A 162 -19.02 -0.26 -18.53
N LYS A 163 -19.78 0.82 -18.36
CA LYS A 163 -21.25 0.83 -18.19
C LYS A 163 -21.97 1.37 -19.45
N GLU A 164 -21.25 1.53 -20.55
CA GLU A 164 -21.81 2.12 -21.79
C GLU A 164 -23.04 1.40 -22.29
N ALA A 165 -23.01 0.07 -22.39
CA ALA A 165 -24.13 -0.74 -22.88
C ALA A 165 -25.38 -0.58 -22.00
N GLU A 166 -25.20 -0.51 -20.69
CA GLU A 166 -26.26 -0.30 -19.70
C GLU A 166 -26.86 1.10 -19.84
N ILE A 167 -26.01 2.14 -19.93
CA ILE A 167 -26.46 3.51 -20.12
C ILE A 167 -27.24 3.69 -21.42
N ARG A 168 -26.77 3.10 -22.52
CA ARG A 168 -27.49 3.11 -23.81
C ARG A 168 -28.88 2.44 -23.71
N SER A 169 -28.97 1.30 -23.01
CA SER A 169 -30.25 0.62 -22.76
C SER A 169 -31.24 1.50 -21.99
N TYR A 170 -30.77 2.22 -20.97
CA TYR A 170 -31.61 3.13 -20.19
C TYR A 170 -32.07 4.35 -21.00
N LEU A 171 -31.19 4.90 -21.84
CA LEU A 171 -31.53 6.00 -22.75
C LEU A 171 -32.61 5.56 -23.75
N ALA A 172 -32.48 4.38 -24.37
CA ALA A 172 -33.46 3.81 -25.31
C ALA A 172 -34.84 3.57 -24.64
N LYS A 173 -34.87 3.27 -23.35
CA LYS A 173 -36.10 3.13 -22.55
C LYS A 173 -36.69 4.48 -22.10
N GLY A 174 -36.15 5.61 -22.50
CA GLY A 174 -36.63 6.95 -22.13
C GLY A 174 -36.39 7.33 -20.67
N ILE A 175 -35.51 6.64 -19.94
CA ILE A 175 -35.21 6.96 -18.54
C ILE A 175 -34.47 8.30 -18.46
N SER A 176 -34.86 9.15 -17.53
CA SER A 176 -34.26 10.46 -17.36
C SER A 176 -32.76 10.37 -17.02
N LYS A 177 -31.93 11.25 -17.58
CA LYS A 177 -30.48 11.28 -17.33
C LYS A 177 -30.14 11.37 -15.82
N ARG A 178 -30.98 12.06 -15.01
CA ARG A 178 -30.79 12.11 -13.57
C ARG A 178 -31.03 10.76 -12.90
N SER A 179 -32.04 10.02 -13.36
CA SER A 179 -32.32 8.65 -12.89
C SER A 179 -31.22 7.68 -13.32
N ILE A 180 -30.74 7.79 -14.56
CA ILE A 180 -29.61 6.99 -15.06
C ILE A 180 -28.37 7.24 -14.20
N ALA A 181 -28.03 8.49 -13.86
CA ALA A 181 -26.91 8.82 -13.02
C ALA A 181 -26.98 8.11 -11.65
N LYS A 182 -28.18 8.01 -11.06
CA LYS A 182 -28.40 7.26 -9.82
C LYS A 182 -28.21 5.76 -10.00
N LEU A 183 -28.75 5.19 -11.10
CA LEU A 183 -28.65 3.76 -11.39
C LEU A 183 -27.20 3.31 -11.63
N VAL A 184 -26.39 4.14 -12.28
CA VAL A 184 -24.97 3.82 -12.55
C VAL A 184 -24.03 4.35 -11.46
N GLU A 185 -24.57 4.87 -10.35
CA GLU A 185 -23.84 5.34 -9.17
C GLU A 185 -22.80 6.44 -9.49
N CYS A 186 -23.21 7.44 -10.26
CA CYS A 186 -22.38 8.59 -10.56
C CYS A 186 -23.10 9.92 -10.34
N SER A 187 -22.33 11.02 -10.30
CA SER A 187 -22.95 12.36 -10.28
C SER A 187 -23.59 12.68 -11.63
N PRO A 188 -24.70 13.43 -11.66
CA PRO A 188 -25.30 13.87 -12.92
C PRO A 188 -24.30 14.59 -13.85
N SER A 189 -23.44 15.44 -13.30
CA SER A 189 -22.38 16.13 -14.06
C SER A 189 -21.41 15.16 -14.73
N THR A 190 -21.02 14.09 -14.06
CA THR A 190 -20.15 13.05 -14.63
C THR A 190 -20.82 12.33 -15.80
N LEU A 191 -22.13 12.03 -15.68
CA LEU A 191 -22.86 11.39 -16.75
C LEU A 191 -23.02 12.33 -17.95
N TYR A 192 -23.38 13.61 -17.72
CA TYR A 192 -23.53 14.60 -18.80
C TYR A 192 -22.21 14.80 -19.56
N ASP A 193 -21.08 15.00 -18.85
CA ASP A 193 -19.74 15.11 -19.45
C ASP A 193 -19.37 13.85 -20.26
N TRP A 194 -19.69 12.66 -19.76
CA TRP A 194 -19.47 11.41 -20.45
C TRP A 194 -20.31 11.28 -21.71
N LEU A 195 -21.61 11.58 -21.64
CA LEU A 195 -22.51 11.55 -22.81
C LEU A 195 -22.07 12.51 -23.92
N GLU A 196 -21.67 13.72 -23.54
CA GLU A 196 -21.14 14.71 -24.47
C GLU A 196 -19.87 14.21 -25.18
N ARG A 197 -18.93 13.66 -24.42
CA ARG A 197 -17.67 13.13 -24.96
C ARG A 197 -17.84 11.89 -25.83
N ARG A 198 -18.87 11.11 -25.65
CA ARG A 198 -19.22 9.93 -26.44
C ARG A 198 -20.21 10.26 -27.57
N HIS A 199 -20.60 11.55 -27.73
CA HIS A 199 -21.58 12.01 -28.73
C HIS A 199 -22.92 11.27 -28.64
N LEU A 200 -23.35 10.88 -27.43
CA LEU A 200 -24.58 10.17 -27.17
C LEU A 200 -25.70 11.18 -26.81
N HIS A 201 -26.30 11.79 -27.84
CA HIS A 201 -27.45 12.68 -27.68
C HIS A 201 -28.77 11.90 -27.81
N PRO A 202 -29.82 12.27 -27.06
CA PRO A 202 -31.10 11.54 -27.05
C PRO A 202 -31.88 11.56 -28.37
N HIS A 203 -31.39 12.24 -29.40
CA HIS A 203 -32.04 12.31 -30.72
C HIS A 203 -31.58 11.21 -31.69
N HIS A 204 -30.81 10.23 -31.29
CA HIS A 204 -30.31 9.12 -32.12
C HIS A 204 -30.81 7.74 -31.67
N PHE A 205 -31.88 7.65 -30.88
CA PHE A 205 -32.48 6.39 -30.45
C PHE A 205 -33.98 6.39 -30.72
#